data_8a704ab5078d078682f3ce6d4c14a287
#
_entry.id   8a704ab5078d078682f3ce6d4c14a287
#
_cell.length_a   1.000
_cell.length_b   1.000
_cell.length_c   1.000
_cell.angle_alpha   90.00
_cell.angle_beta   90.00
_cell.angle_gamma   90.00
#
_symmetry.space_group_name_H-M   'P 1'
#
loop_
_entity.id
_entity.type
_entity.pdbx_description
1 polymer ?
#
loop_
_entity_poly.entity_id
_entity_poly.type
_entity_poly.pdbx_seq_one_letter_code
_entity_poly.pdbx_strand_id
1 'polypeptide(L)'
;MPIRRLSSDEELYMLMLVSYDVSTVNPAGRRRLRRIAKACEDWGVRVQNSVFECNLDWGQWVALKAKLETICDPDSDSLRYYNLGNNYQEKVIHFGAKSIPDLGHDALVI
;
A
#
# COMPACT_ATOMS: atom_id res chain seq x y z
N MET A 1 -10.43 -17.19 -28.64
CA MET A 1 -10.98 -16.99 -27.33
C MET A 1 -11.09 -15.50 -27.03
N PRO A 2 -12.27 -15.03 -26.69
CA PRO A 2 -12.41 -13.61 -26.44
C PRO A 2 -11.62 -13.21 -25.19
N ILE A 3 -10.79 -12.20 -25.34
CA ILE A 3 -10.09 -11.62 -24.22
C ILE A 3 -11.08 -10.72 -23.48
N ARG A 4 -11.27 -10.96 -22.21
CA ARG A 4 -12.10 -10.08 -21.40
C ARG A 4 -11.47 -8.70 -21.41
N ARG A 5 -12.24 -7.73 -21.88
CA ARG A 5 -11.81 -6.34 -21.78
C ARG A 5 -12.15 -5.83 -20.39
N LEU A 6 -11.15 -5.33 -19.68
CA LEU A 6 -11.37 -4.70 -18.40
C LEU A 6 -12.10 -3.37 -18.57
N SER A 7 -12.88 -2.97 -17.58
CA SER A 7 -13.44 -1.63 -17.57
C SER A 7 -12.31 -0.60 -17.44
N SER A 8 -12.59 0.65 -17.82
CA SER A 8 -11.61 1.73 -17.69
C SER A 8 -11.10 1.86 -16.27
N ASP A 9 -12.00 1.69 -15.29
CA ASP A 9 -11.63 1.80 -13.87
C ASP A 9 -10.71 0.66 -13.45
N GLU A 10 -10.99 -0.57 -13.89
CA GLU A 10 -10.13 -1.72 -13.57
C GLU A 10 -8.74 -1.56 -14.18
N GLU A 11 -8.64 -1.02 -15.39
CA GLU A 11 -7.35 -0.80 -16.07
C GLU A 11 -6.53 0.29 -15.39
N LEU A 12 -7.18 1.30 -14.80
CA LEU A 12 -6.51 2.43 -14.18
C LEU A 12 -5.91 2.11 -12.82
N TYR A 13 -6.45 1.11 -12.11
CA TYR A 13 -6.04 0.82 -10.74
C TYR A 13 -5.14 -0.40 -10.66
N MET A 14 -4.19 -0.31 -9.77
CA MET A 14 -3.27 -1.40 -9.46
C MET A 14 -3.13 -1.52 -7.95
N LEU A 15 -2.83 -2.71 -7.47
CA LEU A 15 -2.53 -2.92 -6.06
C LEU A 15 -1.04 -2.72 -5.84
N MET A 16 -0.73 -1.71 -5.05
CA MET A 16 0.64 -1.45 -4.61
C MET A 16 0.79 -1.92 -3.16
N LEU A 17 1.75 -2.78 -2.93
CA LEU A 17 2.14 -3.16 -1.58
C LEU A 17 3.28 -2.27 -1.16
N VAL A 18 3.11 -1.58 -0.03
CA VAL A 18 4.13 -0.72 0.55
C VAL A 18 4.62 -1.37 1.83
N SER A 19 5.91 -1.65 1.88
CA SER A 19 6.58 -2.20 3.05
C SER A 19 7.63 -1.19 3.53
N TYR A 20 7.71 -0.96 4.84
CA TYR A 20 8.67 -0.01 5.38
C TYR A 20 9.33 -0.55 6.63
N ASP A 21 10.58 -0.12 6.81
CA ASP A 21 11.38 -0.40 7.99
C ASP A 21 12.00 0.93 8.41
N VAL A 22 11.54 1.48 9.53
CA VAL A 22 11.92 2.80 10.00
C VAL A 22 12.64 2.68 11.33
N SER A 23 13.82 3.29 11.41
CA SER A 23 14.59 3.30 12.65
C SER A 23 13.84 4.09 13.73
N THR A 24 13.59 3.45 14.87
CA THR A 24 12.87 4.03 16.00
C THR A 24 13.76 4.26 17.22
N VAL A 25 15.08 4.33 17.01
CA VAL A 25 16.04 4.48 18.11
C VAL A 25 15.96 5.87 18.76
N ASN A 26 15.38 6.84 18.10
CA ASN A 26 15.24 8.19 18.64
C ASN A 26 13.82 8.74 18.33
N PRO A 27 13.43 9.88 18.97
CA PRO A 27 12.11 10.47 18.76
C PRO A 27 11.82 10.87 17.31
N ALA A 28 12.82 11.32 16.58
CA ALA A 28 12.64 11.71 15.16
C ALA A 28 12.25 10.48 14.32
N GLY A 29 12.88 9.34 14.55
CA GLY A 29 12.53 8.09 13.87
C GLY A 29 11.12 7.64 14.18
N ARG A 30 10.72 7.71 15.44
CA ARG A 30 9.35 7.37 15.84
C ARG A 30 8.31 8.29 15.18
N ARG A 31 8.65 9.57 15.02
CA ARG A 31 7.79 10.52 14.33
C ARG A 31 7.69 10.19 12.85
N ARG A 32 8.79 9.83 12.20
CA ARG A 32 8.79 9.41 10.79
C ARG A 32 7.92 8.17 10.60
N LEU A 33 8.04 7.20 11.50
CA LEU A 33 7.22 5.99 11.45
C LEU A 33 5.72 6.32 11.47
N ARG A 34 5.30 7.18 12.40
CA ARG A 34 3.90 7.59 12.47
C ARG A 34 3.43 8.31 11.20
N ARG A 35 4.26 9.16 10.65
CA ARG A 35 3.92 9.91 9.43
C ARG A 35 3.82 9.00 8.21
N ILE A 36 4.71 8.03 8.09
CA ILE A 36 4.68 7.04 7.01
C ILE A 36 3.41 6.19 7.12
N ALA A 37 3.12 5.68 8.30
CA ALA A 37 1.90 4.89 8.53
C ALA A 37 0.64 5.71 8.22
N LYS A 38 0.58 6.96 8.64
CA LYS A 38 -0.57 7.82 8.38
C LYS A 38 -0.74 8.09 6.89
N ALA A 39 0.33 8.33 6.17
CA ALA A 39 0.27 8.52 4.72
C ALA A 39 -0.27 7.28 4.01
N CYS A 40 0.17 6.09 4.43
CA CYS A 40 -0.34 4.84 3.87
C CYS A 40 -1.80 4.60 4.24
N GLU A 41 -2.20 4.91 5.47
CA GLU A 41 -3.59 4.75 5.91
C GLU A 41 -4.57 5.59 5.09
N ASP A 42 -4.14 6.75 4.62
CA ASP A 42 -4.98 7.61 3.79
C ASP A 42 -5.27 6.99 2.42
N TRP A 43 -4.49 6.01 1.98
CA TRP A 43 -4.56 5.44 0.64
C TRP A 43 -4.80 3.94 0.61
N GLY A 44 -4.73 3.27 1.73
CA GLY A 44 -4.82 1.82 1.74
C GLY A 44 -5.14 1.21 3.08
N VAL A 45 -4.92 -0.09 3.17
CA VAL A 45 -5.25 -0.89 4.34
C VAL A 45 -3.99 -1.54 4.90
N ARG A 46 -3.80 -1.40 6.20
CA ARG A 46 -2.72 -2.10 6.90
C ARG A 46 -3.02 -3.58 6.97
N VAL A 47 -2.15 -4.38 6.40
CA VAL A 47 -2.30 -5.84 6.40
C VAL A 47 -1.35 -6.51 7.37
N GLN A 48 -0.23 -5.88 7.67
CA GLN A 48 0.73 -6.25 8.72
C GLN A 48 1.32 -4.98 9.30
N ASN A 49 2.08 -5.08 10.38
CA ASN A 49 2.54 -3.91 11.14
C ASN A 49 3.18 -2.82 10.27
N SER A 50 4.01 -3.21 9.31
CA SER A 50 4.72 -2.28 8.43
C SER A 50 4.44 -2.56 6.97
N VAL A 51 3.25 -3.10 6.66
CA VAL A 51 2.84 -3.45 5.30
C VAL A 51 1.43 -2.95 5.04
N PHE A 52 1.30 -2.19 3.96
CA PHE A 52 0.02 -1.66 3.49
C PHE A 52 -0.25 -2.13 2.07
N GLU A 53 -1.51 -2.40 1.78
CA GLU A 53 -2.00 -2.63 0.42
C GLU A 53 -2.84 -1.44 0.00
N CYS A 54 -2.46 -0.82 -1.10
CA CYS A 54 -3.07 0.40 -1.61
C CYS A 54 -3.53 0.18 -3.04
N ASN A 55 -4.84 0.31 -3.29
CA ASN A 55 -5.40 0.19 -4.62
C ASN A 55 -5.45 1.58 -5.25
N LEU A 56 -4.55 1.86 -6.20
CA LEU A 56 -4.26 3.21 -6.66
C LEU A 56 -4.20 3.26 -8.18
N ASP A 57 -4.62 4.38 -8.76
CA ASP A 57 -4.24 4.70 -10.13
C ASP A 57 -2.79 5.23 -10.14
N TRP A 58 -2.24 5.42 -11.34
CA TRP A 58 -0.84 5.82 -11.48
C TRP A 58 -0.57 7.20 -10.85
N GLY A 59 -1.47 8.15 -11.04
CA GLY A 59 -1.31 9.50 -10.47
C GLY A 59 -1.31 9.49 -8.95
N GLN A 60 -2.21 8.71 -8.37
CA GLN A 60 -2.27 8.53 -6.91
C GLN A 60 -1.01 7.88 -6.38
N TRP A 61 -0.50 6.87 -7.11
CA TRP A 61 0.73 6.20 -6.73
C TRP A 61 1.93 7.15 -6.75
N VAL A 62 2.06 7.95 -7.79
CA VAL A 62 3.14 8.94 -7.89
C VAL A 62 3.09 9.91 -6.70
N ALA A 63 1.89 10.36 -6.33
CA ALA A 63 1.72 11.28 -5.20
C ALA A 63 2.08 10.62 -3.87
N LEU A 64 1.61 9.40 -3.64
CA LEU A 64 1.92 8.66 -2.41
C LEU A 64 3.42 8.38 -2.31
N LYS A 65 4.02 7.89 -3.37
CA LYS A 65 5.44 7.59 -3.43
C LYS A 65 6.28 8.82 -3.09
N ALA A 66 5.97 9.96 -3.69
CA ALA A 66 6.67 11.21 -3.44
C ALA A 66 6.55 11.62 -1.97
N LYS A 67 5.36 11.50 -1.40
CA LYS A 67 5.13 11.83 0.00
C LYS A 67 5.93 10.93 0.95
N LEU A 68 5.91 9.63 0.71
CA LEU A 68 6.64 8.67 1.54
C LEU A 68 8.15 8.93 1.49
N GLU A 69 8.68 9.18 0.32
CA GLU A 69 10.11 9.43 0.14
C GLU A 69 10.55 10.75 0.71
N THR A 70 9.65 11.71 0.81
CA THR A 70 9.92 12.98 1.50
C THR A 70 9.99 12.82 3.01
N ILE A 71 9.17 11.94 3.58
CA ILE A 71 9.17 11.66 5.03
C ILE A 71 10.38 10.81 5.43
N CYS A 72 10.70 9.81 4.63
CA CYS A 72 11.71 8.81 4.91
C CYS A 72 13.10 9.44 5.01
N ASP A 73 13.91 8.95 5.95
CA ASP A 73 15.34 9.25 6.01
C ASP A 73 16.09 8.11 5.32
N PRO A 74 16.64 8.32 4.12
CA PRO A 74 17.24 7.24 3.36
C PRO A 74 18.50 6.64 4.01
N ASP A 75 19.09 7.33 4.97
CA ASP A 75 20.26 6.82 5.70
C ASP A 75 19.88 5.87 6.84
N SER A 76 18.63 5.95 7.32
CA SER A 76 18.18 5.21 8.49
C SER A 76 16.99 4.29 8.21
N ASP A 77 16.23 4.57 7.18
CA ASP A 77 14.95 3.93 6.91
C ASP A 77 14.97 3.25 5.56
N SER A 78 14.05 2.30 5.36
CA SER A 78 13.84 1.63 4.07
C SER A 78 12.38 1.64 3.69
N LEU A 79 12.14 1.88 2.41
CA LEU A 79 10.82 1.74 1.78
C LEU A 79 10.94 0.73 0.66
N ARG A 80 9.93 -0.12 0.52
CA ARG A 80 9.90 -1.12 -0.53
C ARG A 80 8.50 -1.20 -1.11
N TYR A 81 8.44 -1.23 -2.43
CA TYR A 81 7.17 -1.22 -3.15
C TYR A 81 7.05 -2.44 -4.06
N TYR A 82 5.88 -3.04 -4.09
CA TYR A 82 5.57 -4.15 -4.98
C TYR A 82 4.33 -3.80 -5.77
N ASN A 83 4.46 -3.75 -7.09
CA ASN A 83 3.32 -3.54 -7.96
C ASN A 83 2.73 -4.90 -8.34
N LEU A 84 1.55 -5.19 -7.80
CA LEU A 84 0.85 -6.45 -8.06
C LEU A 84 -0.12 -6.35 -9.23
N GLY A 85 -0.19 -5.18 -9.87
CA GLY A 85 -1.01 -4.97 -11.04
C GLY A 85 -2.49 -4.84 -10.71
N ASN A 86 -3.32 -4.97 -11.74
CA ASN A 86 -4.76 -4.85 -11.60
C ASN A 86 -5.48 -6.19 -11.39
N ASN A 87 -4.81 -7.30 -11.63
CA ASN A 87 -5.34 -8.65 -11.40
C ASN A 87 -4.65 -9.27 -10.18
N TYR A 88 -4.86 -8.66 -9.02
CA TYR A 88 -4.14 -9.03 -7.80
C TYR A 88 -4.84 -10.11 -6.98
N GLN A 89 -6.09 -10.42 -7.24
CA GLN A 89 -6.88 -11.34 -6.40
C GLN A 89 -6.26 -12.73 -6.31
N GLU A 90 -5.64 -13.18 -7.39
CA GLU A 90 -4.95 -14.47 -7.41
C GLU A 90 -3.52 -14.38 -6.87
N LYS A 91 -3.01 -13.17 -6.67
CA LYS A 91 -1.63 -12.94 -6.25
C LYS A 91 -1.49 -12.75 -4.75
N VAL A 92 -2.59 -12.54 -4.04
CA VAL A 92 -2.58 -12.35 -2.59
C VAL A 92 -3.34 -13.49 -1.95
N ILE A 93 -2.65 -14.26 -1.12
CA ILE A 93 -3.24 -15.36 -0.38
C ILE A 93 -3.04 -15.05 1.10
N HIS A 94 -4.14 -14.95 1.83
CA HIS A 94 -4.10 -14.70 3.27
C HIS A 94 -4.37 -16.00 4.03
N PHE A 95 -3.56 -16.25 5.05
CA PHE A 95 -3.78 -17.31 6.01
C PHE A 95 -3.59 -16.74 7.42
N GLY A 96 -4.54 -17.00 8.28
CA GLY A 96 -4.42 -16.62 9.67
C GLY A 96 -5.63 -15.86 10.20
N ALA A 97 -5.51 -15.40 11.44
CA ALA A 97 -6.62 -14.85 12.20
C ALA A 97 -7.01 -13.42 11.83
N LYS A 98 -6.12 -12.67 11.18
CA LYS A 98 -6.36 -11.26 10.89
C LYS A 98 -7.35 -11.12 9.74
N SER A 99 -8.47 -10.44 9.97
CA SER A 99 -9.44 -10.15 8.92
C SER A 99 -9.01 -8.89 8.18
N ILE A 100 -8.92 -9.00 6.85
CA ILE A 100 -8.48 -7.90 6.00
C ILE A 100 -9.59 -7.58 5.00
N PRO A 101 -10.04 -6.32 4.89
CA PRO A 101 -11.06 -5.93 3.92
C PRO A 101 -10.57 -6.15 2.49
N ASP A 102 -11.49 -6.52 1.60
CA ASP A 102 -11.20 -6.63 0.18
C ASP A 102 -11.27 -5.23 -0.46
N LEU A 103 -10.14 -4.71 -0.87
CA LEU A 103 -10.02 -3.38 -1.46
C LEU A 103 -10.73 -3.25 -2.81
N GLY A 104 -10.96 -4.36 -3.50
CA GLY A 104 -11.54 -4.34 -4.84
C GLY A 104 -13.05 -4.44 -4.88
N HIS A 105 -13.70 -4.85 -3.81
CA HIS A 105 -15.10 -5.22 -3.84
C HIS A 105 -15.98 -4.50 -2.83
N ASP A 106 -15.50 -4.28 -1.64
CA ASP A 106 -16.35 -3.80 -0.58
C ASP A 106 -15.97 -2.41 -0.12
N ALA A 107 -16.98 -1.62 0.17
CA ALA A 107 -16.77 -0.56 1.11
C ALA A 107 -16.17 -1.20 2.37
N LEU A 108 -15.18 -0.55 2.93
CA LEU A 108 -14.54 -1.05 4.14
C LEU A 108 -15.55 -1.15 5.26
N VAL A 109 -16.08 -2.33 5.45
CA VAL A 109 -16.91 -2.63 6.60
C VAL A 109 -16.02 -3.38 7.59
N ILE A 110 -15.70 -2.71 8.61
CA ILE A 110 -14.88 -3.30 9.66
C ILE A 110 -15.76 -3.60 10.85
#